data_7cc9c74546fd5cdea356ba7a0a8bff08
#
_entry.id   7cc9c74546fd5cdea356ba7a0a8bff08
#
_cell.length_a   1.000
_cell.length_b   1.000
_cell.length_c   1.000
_cell.angle_alpha   90.00
_cell.angle_beta   90.00
_cell.angle_gamma   90.00
#
_symmetry.space_group_name_H-M   'P 1'
#
loop_
_entity.id
_entity.type
_entity.pdbx_description
1 polymer ?
#
loop_
_entity_poly.entity_id
_entity_poly.type
_entity_poly.pdbx_seq_one_letter_code
_entity_poly.pdbx_strand_id
1 'polypeptide(L)'
;MYWMCKLFIHNAPHAIVAYLGWLKGYTYIHEAMADRDINEIVVGSISEITDGVIAAKFSDKNFANNYKKKELKRFSNILLYDTIKRVAREPIRKIAYDNRLVLGLRIALFNGQLPINTAKGLKAALLYGDSKDKEATYLQSLR
;
A
#
# COMPACT_ATOMS: atom_id res chain seq x y z
N MET A 1 19.66 3.92 1.32
CA MET A 1 18.40 4.64 1.62
C MET A 1 17.34 4.45 0.54
N TYR A 2 17.71 4.60 -0.72
CA TYR A 2 16.74 4.49 -1.82
C TYR A 2 16.00 3.13 -1.84
N TRP A 3 16.74 2.03 -1.74
CA TRP A 3 16.16 0.69 -1.77
C TRP A 3 15.16 0.46 -0.64
N MET A 4 15.48 0.93 0.56
CA MET A 4 14.60 0.79 1.73
C MET A 4 13.34 1.64 1.56
N CYS A 5 13.46 2.85 1.06
CA CYS A 5 12.29 3.68 0.78
C CYS A 5 11.41 3.07 -0.31
N LYS A 6 12.00 2.55 -1.39
CA LYS A 6 11.23 1.88 -2.44
C LYS A 6 10.51 0.65 -1.91
N LEU A 7 11.21 -0.19 -1.16
CA LEU A 7 10.64 -1.43 -0.62
C LEU A 7 9.47 -1.15 0.31
N PHE A 8 9.61 -0.19 1.22
CA PHE A 8 8.61 0.08 2.25
C PHE A 8 7.63 1.18 1.86
N ILE A 9 8.14 2.34 1.45
CA ILE A 9 7.30 3.53 1.26
C ILE A 9 6.55 3.50 -0.07
N HIS A 10 7.11 2.87 -1.10
CA HIS A 10 6.40 2.72 -2.39
C HIS A 10 5.53 1.47 -2.44
N ASN A 11 6.11 0.30 -2.18
CA ASN A 11 5.45 -0.97 -2.52
C ASN A 11 4.17 -1.21 -1.73
N ALA A 12 4.20 -1.05 -0.42
CA ALA A 12 3.02 -1.33 0.41
C ALA A 12 1.88 -0.32 0.17
N PRO A 13 2.12 1.00 0.23
CA PRO A 13 1.03 1.95 -0.03
C PRO A 13 0.46 1.86 -1.45
N HIS A 14 1.29 1.59 -2.45
CA HIS A 14 0.83 1.40 -3.82
C HIS A 14 -0.16 0.23 -3.93
N ALA A 15 0.16 -0.89 -3.30
CA ALA A 15 -0.74 -2.03 -3.24
C ALA A 15 -2.02 -1.71 -2.45
N ILE A 16 -1.90 -0.99 -1.35
CA ILE A 16 -3.04 -0.62 -0.50
C ILE A 16 -4.06 0.22 -1.28
N VAL A 17 -3.60 1.23 -2.02
CA VAL A 17 -4.53 2.05 -2.81
C VAL A 17 -5.25 1.21 -3.86
N ALA A 18 -4.57 0.22 -4.45
CA ALA A 18 -5.18 -0.67 -5.44
C ALA A 18 -6.28 -1.55 -4.83
N TYR A 19 -6.03 -2.16 -3.67
CA TYR A 19 -7.02 -3.02 -3.03
C TYR A 19 -8.23 -2.23 -2.53
N LEU A 20 -8.00 -1.08 -1.92
CA LEU A 20 -9.10 -0.21 -1.48
C LEU A 20 -9.91 0.30 -2.68
N GLY A 21 -9.22 0.66 -3.76
CA GLY A 21 -9.87 1.13 -4.99
C GLY A 21 -10.72 0.04 -5.65
N TRP A 22 -10.22 -1.19 -5.66
CA TRP A 22 -10.98 -2.32 -6.21
C TRP A 22 -12.29 -2.55 -5.43
N LEU A 23 -12.23 -2.48 -4.10
CA LEU A 23 -13.43 -2.67 -3.27
C LEU A 23 -14.52 -1.64 -3.55
N LYS A 24 -14.14 -0.44 -4.00
CA LYS A 24 -15.09 0.62 -4.35
C LYS A 24 -15.39 0.69 -5.85
N GLY A 25 -14.80 -0.18 -6.67
CA GLY A 25 -15.09 -0.27 -8.09
C GLY A 25 -14.35 0.71 -8.99
N TYR A 26 -13.28 1.32 -8.51
CA TYR A 26 -12.46 2.20 -9.34
C TYR A 26 -11.60 1.41 -10.31
N THR A 27 -11.23 2.04 -11.44
CA THR A 27 -10.40 1.45 -12.49
C THR A 27 -8.94 1.86 -12.37
N TYR A 28 -8.69 3.12 -12.03
CA TYR A 28 -7.33 3.69 -11.98
C TYR A 28 -6.92 4.10 -10.58
N ILE A 29 -5.63 4.02 -10.32
CA ILE A 29 -5.04 4.41 -9.03
C ILE A 29 -5.37 5.87 -8.69
N HIS A 30 -5.25 6.79 -9.66
CA HIS A 30 -5.55 8.19 -9.40
C HIS A 30 -7.01 8.44 -9.02
N GLU A 31 -7.94 7.64 -9.54
CA GLU A 31 -9.35 7.73 -9.17
C GLU A 31 -9.56 7.33 -7.71
N ALA A 32 -8.91 6.24 -7.30
CA ALA A 32 -8.97 5.80 -5.91
C ALA A 32 -8.36 6.86 -4.97
N MET A 33 -7.25 7.48 -5.37
CA MET A 33 -6.64 8.54 -4.56
C MET A 33 -7.50 9.81 -4.47
N ALA A 34 -8.37 10.05 -5.42
CA ALA A 34 -9.33 11.15 -5.37
C ALA A 34 -10.51 10.87 -4.44
N ASP A 35 -10.73 9.61 -4.06
CA ASP A 35 -11.73 9.24 -3.06
C ASP A 35 -11.23 9.63 -1.67
N ARG A 36 -12.04 10.40 -0.94
CA ARG A 36 -11.65 10.96 0.35
C ARG A 36 -11.27 9.89 1.37
N ASP A 37 -12.08 8.84 1.48
CA ASP A 37 -11.86 7.79 2.49
C ASP A 37 -10.62 6.98 2.16
N ILE A 38 -10.41 6.64 0.90
CA ILE A 38 -9.22 5.92 0.45
C ILE A 38 -7.98 6.80 0.66
N ASN A 39 -8.05 8.07 0.28
CA ASN A 39 -6.95 9.01 0.45
C ASN A 39 -6.50 9.09 1.91
N GLU A 40 -7.43 9.21 2.84
CA GLU A 40 -7.12 9.28 4.27
C GLU A 40 -6.37 8.03 4.75
N ILE A 41 -6.82 6.85 4.32
CA ILE A 41 -6.17 5.59 4.70
C ILE A 41 -4.77 5.49 4.09
N VAL A 42 -4.62 5.83 2.82
CA VAL A 42 -3.33 5.74 2.12
C VAL A 42 -2.32 6.74 2.69
N VAL A 43 -2.74 7.98 2.92
CA VAL A 43 -1.88 9.00 3.54
C VAL A 43 -1.49 8.58 4.96
N GLY A 44 -2.42 8.03 5.73
CA GLY A 44 -2.13 7.49 7.06
C GLY A 44 -1.15 6.33 7.01
N SER A 45 -1.35 5.39 6.09
CA SER A 45 -0.47 4.22 5.94
C SER A 45 0.94 4.62 5.52
N ILE A 46 1.07 5.46 4.51
CA ILE A 46 2.40 5.86 4.04
C ILE A 46 3.16 6.63 5.12
N SER A 47 2.46 7.38 5.96
CA SER A 47 3.05 8.08 7.10
C SER A 47 3.50 7.10 8.20
N GLU A 48 2.66 6.12 8.53
CA GLU A 48 3.00 5.05 9.47
C GLU A 48 4.27 4.32 9.05
N ILE A 49 4.35 3.96 7.77
CA ILE A 49 5.49 3.22 7.21
C ILE A 49 6.74 4.13 7.16
N THR A 50 6.60 5.37 6.73
CA THR A 50 7.73 6.31 6.66
C THR A 50 8.33 6.54 8.04
N ASP A 51 7.50 6.76 9.06
CA ASP A 51 7.96 6.93 10.42
C ASP A 51 8.67 5.67 10.94
N GLY A 52 8.17 4.49 10.56
CA GLY A 52 8.82 3.23 10.89
C GLY A 52 10.20 3.08 10.23
N VAL A 53 10.32 3.45 8.96
CA VAL A 53 11.59 3.43 8.22
C VAL A 53 12.63 4.34 8.90
N ILE A 54 12.20 5.52 9.33
CA ILE A 54 13.06 6.46 10.04
C ILE A 54 13.45 5.88 11.42
N ALA A 55 12.49 5.37 12.18
CA ALA A 55 12.73 4.79 13.51
C ALA A 55 13.68 3.60 13.45
N ALA A 56 13.58 2.76 12.41
CA ALA A 56 14.46 1.62 12.17
C ALA A 56 15.83 2.02 11.61
N LYS A 57 16.04 3.31 11.36
CA LYS A 57 17.29 3.86 10.82
C LYS A 57 17.67 3.34 9.43
N PHE A 58 16.67 2.97 8.63
CA PHE A 58 16.87 2.60 7.23
C PHE A 58 17.01 3.79 6.30
N SER A 59 16.62 4.97 6.75
CA SER A 59 16.75 6.23 6.01
C SER A 59 16.81 7.40 6.97
N ASP A 60 17.45 8.48 6.56
CA ASP A 60 17.34 9.73 7.30
C ASP A 60 15.93 10.34 7.11
N LYS A 61 15.58 11.23 8.01
CA LYS A 61 14.24 11.84 8.08
C LYS A 61 13.90 12.62 6.82
N ASN A 62 14.84 13.43 6.32
CA ASN A 62 14.58 14.30 5.17
C ASN A 62 14.39 13.49 3.90
N PHE A 63 15.24 12.50 3.65
CA PHE A 63 15.13 11.64 2.47
C PHE A 63 13.81 10.87 2.48
N ALA A 64 13.48 10.23 3.59
CA ALA A 64 12.25 9.44 3.71
C ALA A 64 10.99 10.30 3.53
N ASN A 65 10.93 11.47 4.15
CA ASN A 65 9.77 12.35 4.02
C ASN A 65 9.64 12.93 2.61
N ASN A 66 10.74 13.25 1.94
CA ASN A 66 10.72 13.69 0.54
C ASN A 66 10.25 12.55 -0.37
N TYR A 67 10.69 11.33 -0.12
CA TYR A 67 10.25 10.15 -0.86
C TYR A 67 8.74 9.97 -0.73
N LYS A 68 8.22 10.04 0.49
CA LYS A 68 6.78 9.96 0.77
C LYS A 68 5.99 11.00 -0.04
N LYS A 69 6.41 12.25 -0.03
CA LYS A 69 5.73 13.32 -0.77
C LYS A 69 5.68 13.05 -2.26
N LYS A 70 6.79 12.57 -2.84
CA LYS A 70 6.86 12.23 -4.26
C LYS A 70 5.92 11.09 -4.60
N GLU A 71 5.85 10.07 -3.76
CA GLU A 71 4.97 8.92 -4.00
C GLU A 71 3.49 9.31 -3.94
N LEU A 72 3.10 10.14 -2.97
CA LEU A 72 1.71 10.61 -2.89
C LEU A 72 1.31 11.40 -4.13
N LYS A 73 2.19 12.25 -4.66
CA LYS A 73 1.97 12.93 -5.93
C LYS A 73 1.82 11.95 -7.09
N ARG A 74 2.69 10.95 -7.12
CA ARG A 74 2.70 9.95 -8.19
C ARG A 74 1.41 9.15 -8.22
N PHE A 75 0.92 8.70 -7.07
CA PHE A 75 -0.34 7.95 -7.00
C PHE A 75 -1.53 8.78 -7.48
N SER A 76 -1.50 10.09 -7.31
CA SER A 76 -2.57 11.00 -7.73
C SER A 76 -2.43 11.48 -9.17
N ASN A 77 -1.35 11.13 -9.86
CA ASN A 77 -1.08 11.63 -11.21
C ASN A 77 -1.94 10.92 -12.25
N ILE A 78 -2.89 11.65 -12.83
CA ILE A 78 -3.82 11.12 -13.84
C ILE A 78 -3.11 10.69 -15.13
N LEU A 79 -1.94 11.24 -15.41
CA LEU A 79 -1.20 10.95 -16.64
C LEU A 79 -0.53 9.58 -16.64
N LEU A 80 -0.39 8.93 -15.49
CA LEU A 80 0.26 7.62 -15.39
C LEU A 80 -0.64 6.47 -15.82
N TYR A 81 -1.95 6.64 -15.73
CA TYR A 81 -2.94 5.62 -16.11
C TYR A 81 -2.67 4.23 -15.49
N ASP A 82 -2.13 4.18 -14.28
CA ASP A 82 -1.94 2.91 -13.58
C ASP A 82 -3.30 2.29 -13.25
N THR A 83 -3.52 1.06 -13.73
CA THR A 83 -4.77 0.36 -13.45
C THR A 83 -4.71 -0.35 -12.09
N ILE A 84 -5.82 -0.34 -11.39
CA ILE A 84 -5.97 -1.02 -10.11
C ILE A 84 -5.72 -2.53 -10.27
N LYS A 85 -6.28 -3.15 -11.32
CA LYS A 85 -6.12 -4.60 -11.56
C LYS A 85 -4.66 -5.00 -11.73
N ARG A 86 -3.88 -4.20 -12.44
CA ARG A 86 -2.45 -4.48 -12.64
C ARG A 86 -1.68 -4.42 -11.32
N VAL A 87 -1.95 -3.41 -10.50
CA VAL A 87 -1.26 -3.24 -9.22
C VAL A 87 -1.72 -4.25 -8.18
N ALA A 88 -3.01 -4.61 -8.17
CA ALA A 88 -3.61 -5.52 -7.19
C ALA A 88 -3.34 -7.00 -7.45
N ARG A 89 -2.85 -7.35 -8.64
CA ARG A 89 -2.67 -8.76 -9.02
C ARG A 89 -1.79 -9.52 -8.03
N GLU A 90 -2.03 -10.83 -7.94
CA GLU A 90 -1.26 -11.78 -7.14
C GLU A 90 -1.26 -11.42 -5.64
N PRO A 91 -2.45 -11.35 -5.00
CA PRO A 91 -2.54 -10.91 -3.60
C PRO A 91 -1.86 -11.86 -2.62
N ILE A 92 -1.84 -13.18 -2.88
CA ILE A 92 -1.19 -14.13 -1.95
C ILE A 92 0.30 -13.82 -1.83
N ARG A 93 0.96 -13.57 -2.95
CA ARG A 93 2.37 -13.18 -2.95
C ARG A 93 2.59 -11.91 -2.14
N LYS A 94 1.70 -10.92 -2.29
CA LYS A 94 1.84 -9.61 -1.66
C LYS A 94 1.53 -9.61 -0.17
N ILE A 95 0.73 -10.56 0.32
CA ILE A 95 0.43 -10.69 1.75
C ILE A 95 1.37 -11.66 2.47
N ALA A 96 2.31 -12.29 1.76
CA ALA A 96 3.29 -13.17 2.37
C ALA A 96 4.10 -12.42 3.44
N TYR A 97 4.57 -13.15 4.46
CA TYR A 97 5.24 -12.59 5.63
C TYR A 97 6.44 -11.69 5.28
N ASP A 98 7.18 -12.04 4.24
CA ASP A 98 8.37 -11.32 3.79
C ASP A 98 8.12 -10.42 2.57
N ASN A 99 6.86 -10.14 2.25
CA ASN A 99 6.51 -9.28 1.12
C ASN A 99 5.89 -7.96 1.60
N ARG A 100 5.62 -7.09 0.65
CA ARG A 100 5.36 -5.65 0.83
C ARG A 100 4.33 -5.27 1.90
N LEU A 101 3.19 -5.96 1.97
CA LEU A 101 2.13 -5.55 2.89
C LEU A 101 2.48 -5.89 4.34
N VAL A 102 2.90 -7.11 4.60
CA VAL A 102 3.28 -7.52 5.97
C VAL A 102 4.58 -6.85 6.40
N LEU A 103 5.55 -6.68 5.50
CA LEU A 103 6.75 -5.92 5.80
C LEU A 103 6.41 -4.46 6.13
N GLY A 104 5.48 -3.84 5.38
CA GLY A 104 5.03 -2.50 5.67
C GLY A 104 4.42 -2.38 7.06
N LEU A 105 3.58 -3.34 7.43
CA LEU A 105 2.99 -3.40 8.77
C LEU A 105 4.07 -3.56 9.85
N ARG A 106 5.01 -4.46 9.63
CA ARG A 106 6.10 -4.74 10.57
C ARG A 106 7.01 -3.53 10.79
N ILE A 107 7.40 -2.85 9.70
CA ILE A 107 8.26 -1.67 9.83
C ILE A 107 7.53 -0.51 10.53
N ALA A 108 6.23 -0.35 10.26
CA ALA A 108 5.44 0.70 10.91
C ALA A 108 5.39 0.53 12.44
N LEU A 109 5.46 -0.71 12.93
CA LEU A 109 5.49 -0.98 14.37
C LEU A 109 6.75 -0.44 15.07
N PHE A 110 7.84 -0.19 14.34
CA PHE A 110 9.07 0.35 14.94
C PHE A 110 8.88 1.73 15.56
N ASN A 111 7.86 2.47 15.11
CA ASN A 111 7.57 3.79 15.68
C ASN A 111 6.78 3.73 17.00
N GLY A 112 6.46 2.54 17.49
CA GLY A 112 5.76 2.35 18.77
C GLY A 112 4.27 2.66 18.75
N GLN A 113 3.69 2.91 17.58
CA GLN A 113 2.27 3.21 17.40
C GLN A 113 1.59 2.09 16.61
N LEU A 114 0.27 1.93 16.82
CA LEU A 114 -0.50 0.95 16.07
C LEU A 114 -0.67 1.43 14.62
N PRO A 115 -0.23 0.64 13.62
CA PRO A 115 -0.35 1.02 12.21
C PRO A 115 -1.76 0.72 11.67
N ILE A 116 -2.75 1.45 12.15
CA ILE A 116 -4.17 1.21 11.88
C ILE A 116 -4.47 1.29 10.39
N ASN A 117 -3.93 2.28 9.68
CA ASN A 117 -4.22 2.47 8.27
C ASN A 117 -3.56 1.39 7.41
N THR A 118 -2.35 1.01 7.74
CA THR A 118 -1.66 -0.11 7.06
C THR A 118 -2.41 -1.42 7.29
N ALA A 119 -2.94 -1.64 8.49
CA ALA A 119 -3.77 -2.81 8.79
C ALA A 119 -5.07 -2.81 7.98
N LYS A 120 -5.70 -1.65 7.78
CA LYS A 120 -6.89 -1.54 6.91
C LYS A 120 -6.55 -1.90 5.47
N GLY A 121 -5.38 -1.52 4.99
CA GLY A 121 -4.89 -1.89 3.66
C GLY A 121 -4.67 -3.40 3.52
N LEU A 122 -4.09 -4.03 4.54
CA LEU A 122 -3.92 -5.48 4.55
C LEU A 122 -5.27 -6.21 4.53
N LYS A 123 -6.24 -5.72 5.30
CA LYS A 123 -7.60 -6.27 5.28
C LYS A 123 -8.21 -6.18 3.88
N ALA A 124 -8.03 -5.05 3.20
CA ALA A 124 -8.53 -4.88 1.83
C ALA A 124 -7.91 -5.91 0.88
N ALA A 125 -6.62 -6.19 1.02
CA ALA A 125 -5.94 -7.21 0.22
C ALA A 125 -6.53 -8.60 0.44
N LEU A 126 -6.90 -8.93 1.68
CA LEU A 126 -7.55 -10.21 2.01
C LEU A 126 -8.95 -10.32 1.40
N LEU A 127 -9.60 -9.20 1.10
CA LEU A 127 -10.93 -9.16 0.50
C LEU A 127 -10.90 -9.07 -1.03
N TYR A 128 -9.72 -8.88 -1.63
CA TYR A 128 -9.60 -8.78 -3.08
C TYR A 128 -10.04 -10.08 -3.76
N GLY A 129 -10.99 -9.99 -4.70
CA GLY A 129 -11.62 -11.15 -5.29
C GLY A 129 -11.86 -11.05 -6.80
N ASP A 130 -10.96 -10.42 -7.56
CA ASP A 130 -11.07 -10.37 -9.01
C ASP A 130 -11.12 -11.80 -9.58
N SER A 131 -12.22 -12.12 -10.30
CA SER A 131 -12.47 -13.47 -10.85
C SER A 131 -11.43 -13.91 -11.87
N LYS A 132 -10.70 -12.99 -12.48
CA LYS A 132 -9.64 -13.27 -13.44
C LYS A 132 -8.28 -13.51 -12.80
N ASP A 133 -8.16 -13.28 -11.49
CA ASP A 133 -6.94 -13.48 -10.74
C ASP A 133 -7.03 -14.79 -9.96
N LYS A 134 -6.17 -15.76 -10.31
CA LYS A 134 -6.20 -17.09 -9.71
C LYS A 134 -5.90 -17.06 -8.21
N GLU A 135 -4.97 -16.24 -7.79
CA GLU A 135 -4.63 -16.09 -6.37
C GLU A 135 -5.78 -15.46 -5.59
N ALA A 136 -6.41 -14.44 -6.16
CA ALA A 136 -7.57 -13.79 -5.55
C ALA A 136 -8.73 -14.79 -5.40
N THR A 137 -9.00 -15.57 -6.44
CA THR A 137 -10.05 -16.58 -6.43
C THR A 137 -9.78 -17.64 -5.36
N TYR A 138 -8.54 -18.14 -5.29
CA TYR A 138 -8.15 -19.10 -4.27
C TYR A 138 -8.32 -18.52 -2.86
N LEU A 139 -7.87 -17.29 -2.66
CA LEU A 139 -7.96 -16.62 -1.36
C LEU A 139 -9.43 -16.52 -0.90
N GLN A 140 -10.34 -16.17 -1.82
CA GLN A 140 -11.76 -16.08 -1.48
C GLN A 140 -12.39 -17.47 -1.20
N SER A 141 -11.86 -18.53 -1.78
CA SER A 141 -12.35 -19.89 -1.52
C SER A 141 -12.09 -20.36 -0.09
N LEU A 142 -11.17 -19.72 0.62
CA LEU A 142 -10.81 -20.04 2.00
C LEU A 142 -11.75 -19.41 3.05
N ARG A 143 -12.68 -18.58 2.62
CA ARG A 143 -13.59 -17.84 3.50
C ARG A 143 -14.83 -18.64 3.87
#